data_cfb1ace8f6a0955d1826961531906fe9
#
_entry.id   cfb1ace8f6a0955d1826961531906fe9
#
_cell.length_a   1.000
_cell.length_b   1.000
_cell.length_c   1.000
_cell.angle_alpha   90.00
_cell.angle_beta   90.00
_cell.angle_gamma   90.00
#
_symmetry.space_group_name_H-M   'P 1'
#
loop_
_entity.id
_entity.type
_entity.pdbx_description
1 polymer ?
#
loop_
_entity_poly.entity_id
_entity_poly.type
_entity_poly.pdbx_seq_one_letter_code
_entity_poly.pdbx_strand_id
1 'polypeptide(L)'
;MNRLKTTAVLLLAALLATACGHLNNDKKISIAYANWSEGIAMSHLAKVILEEHGYDVRMLNADLAPIFASLSRKKADVFMDVWMPVTMHDYMEQYGDKLEIISDVYDNARIGLVVPEYVTIQSIEELN
;
A
#
# COMPACT_ATOMS: atom_id res chain seq x y z
N MET A 1 -26.35 10.86 -54.17
CA MET A 1 -26.97 10.68 -52.85
C MET A 1 -26.21 9.71 -51.93
N ASN A 2 -25.44 8.78 -52.45
CA ASN A 2 -24.70 7.78 -51.62
C ASN A 2 -23.37 8.29 -51.05
N ARG A 3 -22.65 9.17 -51.72
CA ARG A 3 -21.36 9.67 -51.21
C ARG A 3 -21.47 10.52 -49.95
N LEU A 4 -22.54 11.32 -49.82
CA LEU A 4 -22.77 12.14 -48.61
C LEU A 4 -23.12 11.29 -47.39
N LYS A 5 -23.85 10.20 -47.61
CA LYS A 5 -24.15 9.24 -46.52
C LYS A 5 -22.92 8.48 -46.04
N THR A 6 -22.02 8.11 -46.98
CA THR A 6 -20.79 7.41 -46.67
C THR A 6 -19.79 8.30 -45.90
N THR A 7 -19.68 9.58 -46.28
CA THR A 7 -18.83 10.54 -45.53
C THR A 7 -19.39 10.83 -44.14
N ALA A 8 -20.71 10.93 -43.97
CA ALA A 8 -21.28 11.14 -42.64
C ALA A 8 -21.07 9.94 -41.71
N VAL A 9 -21.13 8.71 -42.21
CA VAL A 9 -20.88 7.49 -41.44
C VAL A 9 -19.40 7.38 -41.04
N LEU A 10 -18.47 7.74 -41.94
CA LEU A 10 -17.04 7.74 -41.65
C LEU A 10 -16.64 8.81 -40.60
N LEU A 11 -17.27 9.99 -40.66
CA LEU A 11 -17.07 11.04 -39.65
C LEU A 11 -17.62 10.64 -38.28
N LEU A 12 -18.80 9.96 -38.24
CA LEU A 12 -19.37 9.47 -37.00
C LEU A 12 -18.52 8.34 -36.39
N ALA A 13 -17.99 7.44 -37.22
CA ALA A 13 -17.07 6.38 -36.78
C ALA A 13 -15.74 6.94 -36.24
N ALA A 14 -15.21 8.00 -36.85
CA ALA A 14 -14.00 8.68 -36.36
C ALA A 14 -14.24 9.38 -35.01
N LEU A 15 -15.40 9.98 -34.79
CA LEU A 15 -15.80 10.57 -33.50
C LEU A 15 -15.98 9.52 -32.39
N LEU A 16 -16.46 8.34 -32.72
CA LEU A 16 -16.60 7.23 -31.75
C LEU A 16 -15.24 6.60 -31.39
N ALA A 17 -14.26 6.61 -32.30
CA ALA A 17 -12.92 6.09 -32.06
C ALA A 17 -12.11 6.96 -31.08
N THR A 18 -12.40 8.26 -30.98
CA THR A 18 -11.75 9.17 -30.02
C THR A 18 -12.38 9.10 -28.62
N ALA A 19 -13.54 8.49 -28.48
CA ALA A 19 -14.22 8.31 -27.18
C ALA A 19 -13.68 7.12 -26.34
N CYS A 20 -12.84 6.25 -26.89
CA CYS A 20 -12.02 5.34 -26.10
C CYS A 20 -10.95 6.15 -25.39
N GLY A 21 -11.35 6.89 -24.34
CA GLY A 21 -10.45 7.52 -23.39
C GLY A 21 -9.45 6.47 -22.93
N HIS A 22 -8.20 6.74 -23.10
CA HIS A 22 -7.08 6.04 -22.49
C HIS A 22 -7.41 5.94 -20.99
N LEU A 23 -7.86 4.79 -20.54
CA LEU A 23 -7.94 4.48 -19.12
C LEU A 23 -6.48 4.51 -18.66
N ASN A 24 -6.06 5.65 -18.11
CA ASN A 24 -4.72 5.87 -17.60
C ASN A 24 -4.49 4.82 -16.50
N ASN A 25 -3.87 3.72 -16.89
CA ASN A 25 -3.49 2.65 -15.95
C ASN A 25 -2.36 3.14 -15.01
N ASP A 26 -1.81 4.33 -15.28
CA ASP A 26 -0.67 4.92 -14.60
C ASP A 26 -1.00 5.48 -13.20
N LYS A 27 -2.28 5.57 -12.84
CA LYS A 27 -2.75 6.07 -11.55
C LYS A 27 -3.44 5.00 -10.69
N LYS A 28 -3.04 3.76 -10.82
CA LYS A 28 -3.50 2.68 -9.93
C LYS A 28 -2.41 2.32 -8.94
N ILE A 29 -2.78 2.23 -7.67
CA ILE A 29 -1.88 1.83 -6.60
C ILE A 29 -2.58 0.86 -5.66
N SER A 30 -1.87 -0.15 -5.18
CA SER A 30 -2.35 -1.10 -4.19
C SER A 30 -1.57 -0.97 -2.90
N ILE A 31 -2.29 -0.68 -1.81
CA ILE A 31 -1.74 -0.57 -0.47
C ILE A 31 -2.04 -1.86 0.27
N ALA A 32 -1.00 -2.62 0.64
CA ALA A 32 -1.12 -3.74 1.55
C ALA A 32 -1.10 -3.24 3.00
N TYR A 33 -1.83 -3.90 3.89
CA TYR A 33 -1.83 -3.60 5.32
C TYR A 33 -2.16 -4.81 6.16
N ALA A 34 -1.54 -4.90 7.34
CA ALA A 34 -1.87 -5.86 8.37
C ALA A 34 -3.04 -5.33 9.23
N ASN A 35 -3.71 -6.23 9.96
CA ASN A 35 -4.86 -5.86 10.79
C ASN A 35 -4.41 -5.28 12.16
N TRP A 36 -3.54 -4.26 12.12
CA TRP A 36 -3.08 -3.50 13.27
C TRP A 36 -3.66 -2.10 13.22
N SER A 37 -4.00 -1.54 14.38
CA SER A 37 -4.73 -0.26 14.47
C SER A 37 -4.02 0.89 13.77
N GLU A 38 -2.71 1.02 13.96
CA GLU A 38 -1.86 2.03 13.34
C GLU A 38 -1.72 1.80 11.83
N GLY A 39 -1.47 0.57 11.40
CA GLY A 39 -1.34 0.20 10.00
C GLY A 39 -2.63 0.45 9.22
N ILE A 40 -3.79 0.13 9.82
CA ILE A 40 -5.11 0.43 9.25
C ILE A 40 -5.27 1.95 9.10
N ALA A 41 -5.04 2.71 10.17
CA ALA A 41 -5.22 4.16 10.16
C ALA A 41 -4.34 4.85 9.11
N MET A 42 -3.06 4.52 9.08
CA MET A 42 -2.11 5.07 8.11
C MET A 42 -2.46 4.71 6.67
N SER A 43 -2.79 3.45 6.41
CA SER A 43 -3.12 2.99 5.07
C SER A 43 -4.39 3.64 4.54
N HIS A 44 -5.41 3.83 5.40
CA HIS A 44 -6.64 4.52 5.00
C HIS A 44 -6.42 6.03 4.81
N LEU A 45 -5.58 6.67 5.62
CA LEU A 45 -5.20 8.07 5.42
C LEU A 45 -4.49 8.25 4.08
N ALA A 46 -3.51 7.42 3.78
CA ALA A 46 -2.80 7.44 2.50
C ALA A 46 -3.75 7.20 1.32
N LYS A 47 -4.70 6.27 1.46
CA LYS A 47 -5.75 6.05 0.44
C LYS A 47 -6.50 7.35 0.14
N VAL A 48 -7.01 8.04 1.17
CA VAL A 48 -7.76 9.30 0.98
C VAL A 48 -6.92 10.34 0.24
N ILE A 49 -5.68 10.55 0.69
CA ILE A 49 -4.77 11.52 0.07
C ILE A 49 -4.48 11.16 -1.40
N LEU A 50 -4.22 9.90 -1.69
CA LEU A 50 -3.93 9.45 -3.06
C LEU A 50 -5.17 9.57 -3.96
N GLU A 51 -6.36 9.24 -3.47
CA GLU A 51 -7.62 9.40 -4.21
C GLU A 51 -7.92 10.88 -4.52
N GLU A 52 -7.65 11.81 -3.60
CA GLU A 52 -7.74 13.25 -3.85
C GLU A 52 -6.78 13.72 -4.96
N HIS A 53 -5.66 13.03 -5.14
CA HIS A 53 -4.71 13.27 -6.25
C HIS A 53 -5.03 12.47 -7.52
N GLY A 54 -6.19 11.81 -7.55
CA GLY A 54 -6.73 11.11 -8.71
C GLY A 54 -6.16 9.72 -8.94
N TYR A 55 -5.61 9.07 -7.90
CA TYR A 55 -5.25 7.66 -7.94
C TYR A 55 -6.46 6.77 -7.68
N ASP A 56 -6.50 5.62 -8.34
CA ASP A 56 -7.41 4.50 -8.02
C ASP A 56 -6.69 3.58 -7.01
N VAL A 57 -7.11 3.64 -5.75
CA VAL A 57 -6.41 2.96 -4.66
C VAL A 57 -7.10 1.68 -4.24
N ARG A 58 -6.42 0.56 -4.40
CA ARG A 58 -6.87 -0.75 -3.92
C ARG A 58 -6.23 -1.09 -2.58
N MET A 59 -7.07 -1.43 -1.60
CA MET A 59 -6.63 -1.87 -0.28
C MET A 59 -6.54 -3.41 -0.22
N LEU A 60 -5.44 -3.94 0.33
CA LEU A 60 -5.16 -5.37 0.45
C LEU A 60 -4.86 -5.72 1.91
N ASN A 61 -5.86 -6.25 2.61
CA ASN A 61 -5.66 -6.76 3.97
C ASN A 61 -5.10 -8.20 3.92
N ALA A 62 -4.00 -8.44 4.60
CA ALA A 62 -3.39 -9.77 4.72
C ALA A 62 -2.46 -9.87 5.93
N ASP A 63 -1.99 -11.07 6.25
CA ASP A 63 -0.91 -11.30 7.18
C ASP A 63 0.45 -10.92 6.58
N LEU A 64 1.48 -10.78 7.42
CA LEU A 64 2.80 -10.30 7.01
C LEU A 64 3.44 -11.11 5.88
N ALA A 65 3.46 -12.42 5.99
CA ALA A 65 4.09 -13.26 4.98
C ALA A 65 3.48 -13.10 3.57
N PRO A 66 2.14 -13.14 3.38
CA PRO A 66 1.49 -12.77 2.13
C PRO A 66 1.77 -11.33 1.67
N ILE A 67 1.87 -10.36 2.58
CA ILE A 67 2.19 -8.96 2.24
C ILE A 67 3.56 -8.87 1.59
N PHE A 68 4.61 -9.34 2.26
CA PHE A 68 5.99 -9.30 1.75
C PHE A 68 6.15 -10.10 0.45
N ALA A 69 5.50 -11.27 0.35
CA ALA A 69 5.47 -12.05 -0.88
C ALA A 69 4.76 -11.31 -2.03
N SER A 70 3.72 -10.54 -1.74
CA SER A 70 2.99 -9.74 -2.74
C SER A 70 3.79 -8.55 -3.23
N LEU A 71 4.44 -7.82 -2.32
CA LEU A 71 5.35 -6.72 -2.63
C LEU A 71 6.51 -7.20 -3.52
N SER A 72 7.20 -8.26 -3.11
CA SER A 72 8.34 -8.81 -3.85
C SER A 72 7.99 -9.30 -5.26
N ARG A 73 6.71 -9.58 -5.52
CA ARG A 73 6.18 -10.00 -6.83
C ARG A 73 5.42 -8.89 -7.56
N LYS A 74 5.47 -7.67 -7.07
CA LYS A 74 4.75 -6.51 -7.64
C LYS A 74 3.23 -6.74 -7.75
N LYS A 75 2.64 -7.44 -6.76
CA LYS A 75 1.19 -7.66 -6.63
C LYS A 75 0.55 -6.70 -5.64
N ALA A 76 1.35 -6.12 -4.79
CA ALA A 76 1.08 -4.94 -3.99
C ALA A 76 2.18 -3.92 -4.26
N ASP A 77 1.87 -2.63 -4.18
CA ASP A 77 2.80 -1.56 -4.51
C ASP A 77 3.45 -0.99 -3.25
N VAL A 78 2.69 -0.89 -2.16
CA VAL A 78 3.16 -0.22 -0.94
C VAL A 78 2.68 -0.96 0.32
N PHE A 79 3.53 -0.95 1.34
CA PHE A 79 3.21 -1.31 2.73
C PHE A 79 3.88 -0.30 3.65
N MET A 80 3.13 0.32 4.55
CA MET A 80 3.59 1.47 5.35
C MET A 80 3.85 1.15 6.82
N ASP A 81 3.80 -0.11 7.20
CA ASP A 81 3.84 -0.53 8.60
C ASP A 81 4.93 -1.59 8.82
N VAL A 82 6.17 -1.24 8.41
CA VAL A 82 7.35 -2.11 8.56
C VAL A 82 8.12 -1.74 9.83
N TRP A 83 8.05 -2.60 10.83
CA TRP A 83 8.71 -2.41 12.13
C TRP A 83 10.11 -3.02 12.16
N MET A 84 11.12 -2.17 12.00
CA MET A 84 12.53 -2.55 12.03
C MET A 84 13.24 -2.01 13.29
N PRO A 85 14.34 -2.61 13.73
CA PRO A 85 15.04 -3.76 13.15
C PRO A 85 14.55 -5.13 13.68
N VAL A 86 13.59 -5.19 14.58
CA VAL A 86 13.27 -6.42 15.32
C VAL A 86 12.13 -7.21 14.71
N THR A 87 10.93 -6.61 14.63
CA THR A 87 9.68 -7.35 14.35
C THR A 87 9.64 -7.98 12.95
N MET A 88 10.16 -7.28 11.95
CA MET A 88 10.11 -7.73 10.55
C MET A 88 11.49 -7.98 9.95
N HIS A 89 12.49 -8.20 10.81
CA HIS A 89 13.86 -8.48 10.39
C HIS A 89 13.93 -9.63 9.37
N ASP A 90 13.34 -10.77 9.68
CA ASP A 90 13.40 -11.97 8.85
C ASP A 90 12.73 -11.78 7.48
N TYR A 91 11.63 -11.01 7.44
CA TYR A 91 11.00 -10.67 6.17
C TYR A 91 11.86 -9.74 5.32
N MET A 92 12.52 -8.77 5.94
CA MET A 92 13.44 -7.87 5.23
C MET A 92 14.71 -8.59 4.81
N GLU A 93 15.22 -9.55 5.58
CA GLU A 93 16.32 -10.42 5.14
C GLU A 93 15.93 -11.25 3.92
N GLN A 94 14.72 -11.79 3.89
CA GLN A 94 14.25 -12.65 2.80
C GLN A 94 13.86 -11.88 1.53
N TYR A 95 13.28 -10.69 1.66
CA TYR A 95 12.65 -9.98 0.54
C TYR A 95 13.26 -8.59 0.27
N GLY A 96 14.07 -8.06 1.17
CA GLY A 96 14.57 -6.67 1.13
C GLY A 96 15.27 -6.29 -0.18
N ASP A 97 16.03 -7.21 -0.77
CA ASP A 97 16.69 -6.99 -2.07
C ASP A 97 15.73 -6.67 -3.23
N LYS A 98 14.43 -6.93 -3.06
CA LYS A 98 13.37 -6.69 -4.05
C LYS A 98 12.47 -5.53 -3.67
N LEU A 99 12.74 -4.87 -2.56
CA LEU A 99 11.94 -3.81 -1.97
C LEU A 99 12.77 -2.53 -1.87
N GLU A 100 12.09 -1.41 -1.93
CA GLU A 100 12.67 -0.09 -1.71
C GLU A 100 12.07 0.52 -0.44
N ILE A 101 12.93 0.98 0.46
CA ILE A 101 12.51 1.77 1.63
C ILE A 101 12.46 3.23 1.19
N ILE A 102 11.27 3.80 1.15
CA ILE A 102 11.05 5.17 0.67
C ILE A 102 11.34 6.18 1.79
N SER A 103 10.89 5.88 3.01
CA SER A 103 11.01 6.79 4.15
C SER A 103 10.75 6.06 5.47
N ASP A 104 11.29 6.60 6.54
CA ASP A 104 10.90 6.24 7.90
C ASP A 104 9.65 7.04 8.29
N VAL A 105 8.69 6.37 8.93
CA VAL A 105 7.43 6.98 9.38
C VAL A 105 7.52 7.39 10.84
N TYR A 106 8.22 6.60 11.65
CA TYR A 106 8.44 6.83 13.07
C TYR A 106 9.92 6.73 13.42
N ASP A 107 10.43 7.77 14.06
CA ASP A 107 11.71 7.75 14.73
C ASP A 107 11.56 7.25 16.18
N ASN A 108 12.58 6.61 16.71
CA ASN A 108 12.68 6.25 18.13
C ASN A 108 11.55 5.32 18.66
N ALA A 109 10.98 4.48 17.80
CA ALA A 109 10.07 3.43 18.24
C ALA A 109 10.79 2.49 19.24
N ARG A 110 10.09 2.07 20.30
CA ARG A 110 10.63 1.17 21.32
C ARG A 110 9.71 -0.02 21.50
N ILE A 111 10.33 -1.18 21.71
CA ILE A 111 9.64 -2.39 22.14
C ILE A 111 9.99 -2.61 23.60
N GLY A 112 8.99 -2.93 24.44
CA GLY A 112 9.20 -3.20 25.85
C GLY A 112 8.00 -3.90 26.49
N LEU A 113 8.21 -4.37 27.70
CA LEU A 113 7.13 -4.88 28.54
C LEU A 113 6.42 -3.70 29.19
N VAL A 114 5.10 -3.71 29.16
CA VAL A 114 4.26 -2.74 29.85
C VAL A 114 3.64 -3.43 31.05
N VAL A 115 3.82 -2.85 32.19
CA VAL A 115 3.24 -3.35 33.45
C VAL A 115 2.36 -2.26 34.09
N PRO A 116 1.35 -2.65 34.87
CA PRO A 116 0.55 -1.69 35.64
C PRO A 116 1.38 -0.93 36.67
N GLU A 117 0.96 0.28 37.04
CA GLU A 117 1.67 1.16 37.97
C GLU A 117 1.96 0.54 39.35
N TYR A 118 1.10 -0.38 39.79
CA TYR A 118 1.29 -1.08 41.09
C TYR A 118 2.41 -2.12 41.06
N VAL A 119 2.97 -2.45 39.89
CA VAL A 119 4.10 -3.38 39.77
C VAL A 119 5.40 -2.62 40.03
N THR A 120 6.11 -3.03 41.08
CA THR A 120 7.31 -2.33 41.58
C THR A 120 8.62 -2.80 40.94
N ILE A 121 8.60 -3.96 40.28
CA ILE A 121 9.78 -4.50 39.58
C ILE A 121 10.18 -3.61 38.41
N GLN A 122 11.49 -3.46 38.21
CA GLN A 122 12.07 -2.57 37.20
C GLN A 122 12.79 -3.35 36.08
N SER A 123 13.00 -4.64 36.26
CA SER A 123 13.69 -5.48 35.27
C SER A 123 13.13 -6.90 35.21
N ILE A 124 13.41 -7.60 34.11
CA ILE A 124 12.98 -8.99 33.90
C ILE A 124 13.64 -9.93 34.91
N GLU A 125 14.87 -9.62 35.36
CA GLU A 125 15.62 -10.40 36.33
C GLU A 125 14.94 -10.43 37.72
N GLU A 126 14.06 -9.48 38.00
CA GLU A 126 13.29 -9.42 39.24
C GLU A 126 12.01 -10.29 39.21
N LEU A 127 11.73 -10.91 38.08
CA LEU A 127 10.61 -11.85 37.88
C LEU A 127 11.01 -13.28 38.39
N ASN A 128 11.22 -13.48 39.67
CA ASN A 128 11.52 -14.78 40.28
C ASN A 128 10.30 -15.35 41.00
#